data_41a2b80e8e500b6e28b8a4cc24a3959e
#
_entry.id   41a2b80e8e500b6e28b8a4cc24a3959e
#
_cell.length_a   1.000
_cell.length_b   1.000
_cell.length_c   1.000
_cell.angle_alpha   90.00
_cell.angle_beta   90.00
_cell.angle_gamma   90.00
#
_symmetry.space_group_name_H-M   'P 1'
#
loop_
_entity.id
_entity.type
_entity.pdbx_description
1 polymer ?
#
loop_
_entity_poly.entity_id
_entity_poly.type
_entity_poly.pdbx_seq_one_letter_code
_entity_poly.pdbx_strand_id
1 'polypeptide(L)'
;MSKTALFYSPVGGNVNGVANMLGEMIGTDKIDIIPAREAVREDIMKYDKIILAGSTVGADHWNNETIVDEWPDFFTKIEDINFEKKKVAIIGLGNCVLYPEHFAAGMAILYEKLKMLNAQIYGEVEAKDYDFTDSEAVNEDGYFCGLALDEDNEGELTSERLEKWISILEPDFEF
;
A
#
# COMPACT_ATOMS: atom_id res chain seq x y z
N MET A 1 -13.97 -9.92 -15.90
CA MET A 1 -13.63 -9.31 -14.61
C MET A 1 -12.84 -8.04 -14.87
N SER A 2 -13.07 -6.96 -14.12
CA SER A 2 -12.25 -5.77 -14.23
C SER A 2 -10.89 -6.05 -13.59
N LYS A 3 -9.79 -5.64 -14.26
CA LYS A 3 -8.45 -5.74 -13.66
C LYS A 3 -8.35 -4.91 -12.37
N THR A 4 -7.45 -5.31 -11.50
CA THR A 4 -6.99 -4.50 -10.37
C THR A 4 -5.86 -3.57 -10.82
N ALA A 5 -5.80 -2.34 -10.33
CA ALA A 5 -4.61 -1.50 -10.47
C ALA A 5 -3.84 -1.49 -9.15
N LEU A 6 -2.52 -1.65 -9.21
CA LEU A 6 -1.62 -1.35 -8.11
C LEU A 6 -0.82 -0.11 -8.48
N PHE A 7 -1.03 0.98 -7.74
CA PHE A 7 -0.21 2.19 -7.82
C PHE A 7 0.84 2.15 -6.72
N TYR A 8 2.10 2.44 -7.05
CA TYR A 8 3.19 2.38 -6.09
C TYR A 8 4.13 3.57 -6.17
N SER A 9 4.71 3.93 -5.05
CA SER A 9 5.74 4.94 -4.89
C SER A 9 6.63 4.62 -3.67
N PRO A 10 7.95 4.84 -3.73
CA PRO A 10 8.73 5.39 -4.87
C PRO A 10 9.04 4.34 -5.94
N VAL A 11 9.48 4.80 -7.10
CA VAL A 11 10.01 3.93 -8.15
C VAL A 11 11.43 3.49 -7.79
N GLY A 12 11.70 2.21 -7.96
CA GLY A 12 12.93 1.58 -7.51
C GLY A 12 12.87 1.15 -6.03
N GLY A 13 13.83 0.38 -5.59
CA GLY A 13 13.92 -0.12 -4.21
C GLY A 13 12.82 -1.11 -3.82
N ASN A 14 12.58 -1.21 -2.51
CA ASN A 14 11.77 -2.27 -1.93
C ASN A 14 10.29 -2.20 -2.33
N VAL A 15 9.68 -1.03 -2.39
CA VAL A 15 8.26 -0.87 -2.77
C VAL A 15 8.03 -1.41 -4.19
N ASN A 16 8.92 -1.08 -5.12
CA ASN A 16 8.86 -1.57 -6.50
C ASN A 16 9.03 -3.10 -6.54
N GLY A 17 9.94 -3.65 -5.75
CA GLY A 17 10.16 -5.09 -5.63
C GLY A 17 8.89 -5.82 -5.15
N VAL A 18 8.27 -5.32 -4.08
CA VAL A 18 7.02 -5.86 -3.53
C VAL A 18 5.86 -5.75 -4.53
N ALA A 19 5.72 -4.62 -5.21
CA ALA A 19 4.68 -4.42 -6.23
C ALA A 19 4.81 -5.45 -7.37
N ASN A 20 6.03 -5.69 -7.85
CA ASN A 20 6.29 -6.68 -8.89
C ASN A 20 6.01 -8.12 -8.40
N MET A 21 6.46 -8.46 -7.18
CA MET A 21 6.20 -9.76 -6.58
C MET A 21 4.70 -10.04 -6.46
N LEU A 22 3.93 -9.08 -5.97
CA LEU A 22 2.47 -9.20 -5.90
C LEU A 22 1.85 -9.38 -7.29
N GLY A 23 2.33 -8.64 -8.29
CA GLY A 23 1.88 -8.77 -9.67
C GLY A 23 2.14 -10.14 -10.28
N GLU A 24 3.29 -10.75 -9.99
CA GLU A 24 3.63 -12.11 -10.40
C GLU A 24 2.73 -13.16 -9.72
N MET A 25 2.45 -12.99 -8.42
CA MET A 25 1.61 -13.90 -7.65
C MET A 25 0.15 -13.88 -8.12
N ILE A 26 -0.41 -12.71 -8.40
CA ILE A 26 -1.79 -12.54 -8.87
C ILE A 26 -1.93 -12.91 -10.35
N GLY A 27 -0.93 -12.59 -11.15
CA GLY A 27 -0.90 -12.77 -12.60
C GLY A 27 -1.08 -11.44 -13.35
N THR A 28 -0.20 -11.20 -14.31
CA THR A 28 -0.12 -9.94 -15.07
C THR A 28 -1.33 -9.68 -15.98
N ASP A 29 -2.15 -10.68 -16.21
CA ASP A 29 -3.42 -10.55 -16.91
C ASP A 29 -4.55 -10.00 -16.00
N LYS A 30 -4.39 -10.06 -14.70
CA LYS A 30 -5.40 -9.68 -13.69
C LYS A 30 -5.08 -8.37 -12.97
N ILE A 31 -3.81 -7.96 -12.92
CA ILE A 31 -3.37 -6.74 -12.24
C ILE A 31 -2.44 -5.91 -13.12
N ASP A 32 -2.62 -4.59 -13.10
CA ASP A 32 -1.73 -3.63 -13.74
C ASP A 32 -0.88 -2.94 -12.66
N ILE A 33 0.45 -2.94 -12.83
CA ILE A 33 1.42 -2.33 -11.90
C ILE A 33 1.86 -0.99 -12.46
N ILE A 34 1.53 0.10 -11.78
CA ILE A 34 1.67 1.46 -12.31
C ILE A 34 2.40 2.34 -11.29
N PRO A 35 3.52 2.98 -11.65
CA PRO A 35 4.12 4.00 -10.79
C PRO A 35 3.12 5.14 -10.52
N ALA A 36 3.01 5.59 -9.27
CA ALA A 36 2.07 6.64 -8.89
C ALA A 36 2.28 7.95 -9.67
N ARG A 37 3.54 8.29 -10.00
CA ARG A 37 3.89 9.44 -10.82
C ARG A 37 3.33 9.40 -12.26
N GLU A 38 3.17 8.19 -12.81
CA GLU A 38 2.69 7.95 -14.17
C GLU A 38 1.17 7.85 -14.24
N ALA A 39 0.51 7.72 -13.08
CA ALA A 39 -0.93 7.64 -13.01
C ALA A 39 -1.59 8.91 -13.53
N VAL A 40 -2.55 8.74 -14.42
CA VAL A 40 -3.44 9.83 -14.86
C VAL A 40 -4.85 9.58 -14.36
N ARG A 41 -5.59 10.66 -14.14
CA ARG A 41 -6.94 10.61 -13.58
C ARG A 41 -7.87 9.64 -14.31
N GLU A 42 -7.85 9.72 -15.64
CA GLU A 42 -8.70 8.92 -16.52
C GLU A 42 -8.42 7.41 -16.37
N ASP A 43 -7.16 7.05 -16.14
CA ASP A 43 -6.78 5.66 -15.91
C ASP A 43 -7.23 5.19 -14.52
N ILE A 44 -7.03 6.00 -13.47
CA ILE A 44 -7.48 5.67 -12.12
C ILE A 44 -9.00 5.43 -12.07
N MET A 45 -9.77 6.23 -12.83
CA MET A 45 -11.22 6.08 -12.90
C MET A 45 -11.69 4.76 -13.50
N LYS A 46 -10.90 4.12 -14.38
CA LYS A 46 -11.25 2.84 -15.04
C LYS A 46 -11.25 1.64 -14.08
N TYR A 47 -10.53 1.74 -12.95
CA TYR A 47 -10.40 0.62 -12.03
C TYR A 47 -11.40 0.73 -10.89
N ASP A 48 -12.12 -0.36 -10.63
CA ASP A 48 -13.00 -0.50 -9.45
C ASP A 48 -12.25 -1.09 -8.25
N LYS A 49 -11.10 -1.73 -8.51
CA LYS A 49 -10.25 -2.41 -7.53
C LYS A 49 -8.85 -1.78 -7.60
N ILE A 50 -8.42 -1.18 -6.50
CA ILE A 50 -7.17 -0.40 -6.44
C ILE A 50 -6.36 -0.82 -5.23
N ILE A 51 -5.06 -1.05 -5.43
CA ILE A 51 -4.08 -1.24 -4.36
C ILE A 51 -3.11 -0.06 -4.39
N LEU A 52 -2.84 0.54 -3.24
CA LEU A 52 -1.78 1.53 -3.09
C LEU A 52 -0.63 0.91 -2.29
N ALA A 53 0.59 0.97 -2.83
CA ALA A 53 1.79 0.49 -2.16
C ALA A 53 2.80 1.63 -1.96
N GLY A 54 3.14 1.91 -0.70
CA GLY A 54 4.05 2.99 -0.35
C GLY A 54 5.00 2.62 0.79
N SER A 55 6.02 3.44 0.99
CA SER A 55 6.89 3.36 2.16
C SER A 55 6.59 4.49 3.14
N THR A 56 7.09 4.38 4.37
CA THR A 56 7.04 5.46 5.34
C THR A 56 7.90 6.62 4.83
N VAL A 57 7.24 7.73 4.53
CA VAL A 57 7.91 8.95 4.08
C VAL A 57 8.56 9.61 5.28
N GLY A 58 9.86 9.91 5.19
CA GLY A 58 10.61 10.59 6.24
C GLY A 58 11.81 9.81 6.78
N ALA A 59 11.88 8.49 6.58
CA ALA A 59 13.03 7.69 6.97
C ALA A 59 14.29 8.03 6.18
N ASP A 60 14.16 8.50 4.96
CA ASP A 60 15.26 8.72 4.04
C ASP A 60 15.82 10.16 4.03
N HIS A 61 15.27 11.07 4.82
CA HIS A 61 15.81 12.43 4.98
C HIS A 61 17.22 12.47 5.58
N TRP A 62 17.69 11.35 6.13
CA TRP A 62 19.01 11.28 6.78
C TRP A 62 20.17 11.04 5.81
N ASN A 63 19.91 10.60 4.56
CA ASN A 63 20.93 10.22 3.58
C ASN A 63 21.08 11.16 2.39
N ASN A 64 20.61 12.41 2.44
CA ASN A 64 20.76 13.42 1.35
C ASN A 64 20.26 13.00 -0.04
N GLU A 65 19.60 11.87 -0.19
CA GLU A 65 18.89 11.53 -1.41
C GLU A 65 17.45 12.01 -1.27
N THR A 66 17.07 12.97 -2.10
CA THR A 66 15.72 13.51 -2.13
C THR A 66 14.80 12.44 -2.72
N ILE A 67 14.24 11.57 -1.86
CA ILE A 67 13.12 10.73 -2.31
C ILE A 67 11.94 11.65 -2.51
N VAL A 68 11.52 11.76 -3.74
CA VAL A 68 10.34 12.54 -4.10
C VAL A 68 9.12 11.77 -3.64
N ASP A 69 8.40 12.32 -2.65
CA ASP A 69 7.08 11.82 -2.30
C ASP A 69 6.09 12.14 -3.43
N GLU A 70 5.66 11.11 -4.13
CA GLU A 70 4.77 11.23 -5.29
C GLU A 70 3.29 11.18 -4.90
N TRP A 71 2.95 10.85 -3.65
CA TRP A 71 1.57 10.72 -3.19
C TRP A 71 0.79 12.03 -3.17
N PRO A 72 1.35 13.20 -2.75
CA PRO A 72 0.62 14.46 -2.84
C PRO A 72 0.14 14.79 -4.25
N ASP A 73 0.99 14.59 -5.26
CA ASP A 73 0.62 14.80 -6.66
C ASP A 73 -0.43 13.77 -7.13
N PHE A 74 -0.27 12.51 -6.75
CA PHE A 74 -1.27 11.46 -7.04
C PHE A 74 -2.65 11.82 -6.47
N PHE A 75 -2.73 12.21 -5.20
CA PHE A 75 -4.01 12.56 -4.55
C PHE A 75 -4.62 13.84 -5.11
N THR A 76 -3.82 14.80 -5.56
CA THR A 76 -4.31 16.00 -6.25
C THR A 76 -5.06 15.64 -7.56
N LYS A 77 -4.61 14.62 -8.28
CA LYS A 77 -5.27 14.15 -9.51
C LYS A 77 -6.65 13.53 -9.27
N ILE A 78 -6.95 13.09 -8.06
CA ILE A 78 -8.17 12.34 -7.71
C ILE A 78 -8.99 12.98 -6.59
N GLU A 79 -8.65 14.18 -6.13
CA GLU A 79 -9.27 14.82 -4.95
C GLU A 79 -10.77 15.04 -5.04
N ASP A 80 -11.32 15.09 -6.26
CA ASP A 80 -12.75 15.26 -6.55
C ASP A 80 -13.43 13.96 -7.02
N ILE A 81 -12.72 12.81 -7.01
CA ILE A 81 -13.30 11.51 -7.36
C ILE A 81 -13.93 10.88 -6.11
N ASN A 82 -15.19 10.49 -6.20
CA ASN A 82 -15.83 9.70 -5.16
C ASN A 82 -15.48 8.20 -5.33
N PHE A 83 -14.84 7.63 -4.32
CA PHE A 83 -14.41 6.23 -4.28
C PHE A 83 -15.42 5.28 -3.63
N GLU A 84 -16.64 5.73 -3.31
CA GLU A 84 -17.66 4.93 -2.61
C GLU A 84 -17.90 3.55 -3.24
N LYS A 85 -17.74 3.43 -4.56
CA LYS A 85 -17.93 2.17 -5.30
C LYS A 85 -16.64 1.45 -5.60
N LYS A 86 -15.50 1.98 -5.17
CA LYS A 86 -14.19 1.38 -5.41
C LYS A 86 -13.74 0.60 -4.18
N LYS A 87 -13.21 -0.60 -4.42
CA LYS A 87 -12.56 -1.42 -3.39
C LYS A 87 -11.08 -1.06 -3.38
N VAL A 88 -10.58 -0.66 -2.23
CA VAL A 88 -9.20 -0.21 -2.10
C VAL A 88 -8.48 -1.00 -1.03
N ALA A 89 -7.21 -1.33 -1.27
CA ALA A 89 -6.35 -1.96 -0.28
C ALA A 89 -4.99 -1.25 -0.23
N ILE A 90 -4.27 -1.37 0.87
CA ILE A 90 -3.03 -0.62 1.12
C ILE A 90 -1.91 -1.58 1.52
N ILE A 91 -0.72 -1.38 0.95
CA ILE A 91 0.53 -1.97 1.40
C ILE A 91 1.43 -0.85 1.89
N GLY A 92 1.97 -0.99 3.09
CA GLY A 92 2.94 -0.06 3.65
C GLY A 92 4.23 -0.75 4.03
N LEU A 93 5.35 -0.23 3.54
CA LEU A 93 6.67 -0.67 3.95
C LEU A 93 7.18 0.22 5.07
N GLY A 94 7.80 -0.41 6.08
CA GLY A 94 8.45 0.25 7.19
C GLY A 94 9.74 -0.46 7.56
N ASN A 95 10.40 0.03 8.61
CA ASN A 95 11.55 -0.60 9.22
C ASN A 95 11.33 -0.64 10.74
N CYS A 96 10.99 -1.82 11.27
CA CYS A 96 10.64 -2.02 12.67
C CYS A 96 11.82 -1.81 13.64
N VAL A 97 13.06 -1.93 13.14
CA VAL A 97 14.28 -1.73 13.94
C VAL A 97 14.65 -0.26 14.02
N LEU A 98 14.62 0.47 12.91
CA LEU A 98 14.99 1.89 12.87
C LEU A 98 13.87 2.81 13.37
N TYR A 99 12.62 2.44 13.14
CA TYR A 99 11.45 3.25 13.48
C TYR A 99 10.37 2.42 14.19
N PRO A 100 10.70 1.82 15.35
CA PRO A 100 9.78 0.92 16.06
C PRO A 100 8.52 1.61 16.60
N GLU A 101 8.56 2.94 16.81
CA GLU A 101 7.43 3.73 17.30
C GLU A 101 6.54 4.29 16.16
N HIS A 102 6.96 4.13 14.91
CA HIS A 102 6.28 4.63 13.70
C HIS A 102 6.30 3.61 12.56
N PHE A 103 6.26 2.32 12.92
CA PHE A 103 6.37 1.25 11.94
C PHE A 103 5.25 1.31 10.90
N ALA A 104 5.63 1.35 9.62
CA ALA A 104 4.71 1.46 8.48
C ALA A 104 3.70 2.63 8.57
N ALA A 105 4.03 3.70 9.29
CA ALA A 105 3.15 4.85 9.52
C ALA A 105 2.64 5.54 8.25
N GLY A 106 3.36 5.42 7.13
CA GLY A 106 2.91 5.92 5.83
C GLY A 106 1.57 5.36 5.38
N MET A 107 1.20 4.14 5.82
CA MET A 107 -0.12 3.57 5.52
C MET A 107 -1.26 4.41 6.11
N ALA A 108 -1.09 4.97 7.31
CA ALA A 108 -2.10 5.81 7.94
C ALA A 108 -2.41 7.04 7.10
N ILE A 109 -1.40 7.65 6.49
CA ILE A 109 -1.58 8.82 5.61
C ILE A 109 -2.39 8.44 4.38
N LEU A 110 -2.08 7.31 3.73
CA LEU A 110 -2.83 6.81 2.58
C LEU A 110 -4.27 6.48 2.97
N TYR A 111 -4.45 5.81 4.11
CA TYR A 111 -5.76 5.45 4.66
C TYR A 111 -6.65 6.68 4.86
N GLU A 112 -6.16 7.72 5.55
CA GLU A 112 -6.91 8.94 5.80
C GLU A 112 -7.30 9.65 4.50
N LYS A 113 -6.38 9.76 3.54
CA LYS A 113 -6.67 10.33 2.22
C LYS A 113 -7.76 9.57 1.48
N LEU A 114 -7.70 8.24 1.49
CA LEU A 114 -8.71 7.39 0.86
C LEU A 114 -10.07 7.48 1.55
N LYS A 115 -10.10 7.57 2.89
CA LYS A 115 -11.34 7.79 3.66
C LYS A 115 -12.01 9.13 3.30
N MET A 116 -11.23 10.19 3.07
CA MET A 116 -11.75 11.47 2.60
C MET A 116 -12.43 11.38 1.22
N LEU A 117 -12.02 10.40 0.39
CA LEU A 117 -12.63 10.11 -0.91
C LEU A 117 -13.79 9.09 -0.82
N ASN A 118 -14.24 8.72 0.38
CA ASN A 118 -15.26 7.72 0.68
C ASN A 118 -14.88 6.28 0.23
N ALA A 119 -13.58 5.95 0.13
CA ALA A 119 -13.15 4.62 -0.25
C ALA A 119 -13.58 3.56 0.78
N GLN A 120 -13.96 2.38 0.26
CA GLN A 120 -14.09 1.17 1.06
C GLN A 120 -12.73 0.47 1.10
N ILE A 121 -12.13 0.37 2.29
CA ILE A 121 -10.78 -0.16 2.46
C ILE A 121 -10.85 -1.59 2.97
N TYR A 122 -10.07 -2.45 2.35
CA TYR A 122 -10.02 -3.89 2.56
C TYR A 122 -8.61 -4.36 2.89
N GLY A 123 -8.50 -5.58 3.43
CA GLY A 123 -7.21 -6.22 3.65
C GLY A 123 -6.50 -5.78 4.92
N GLU A 124 -7.25 -5.45 5.98
CA GLU A 124 -6.69 -5.24 7.32
C GLU A 124 -5.96 -6.50 7.79
N VAL A 125 -4.81 -6.34 8.45
CA VAL A 125 -3.96 -7.42 8.95
C VAL A 125 -3.74 -7.26 10.44
N GLU A 126 -3.89 -8.34 11.20
CA GLU A 126 -3.66 -8.35 12.64
C GLU A 126 -2.19 -8.05 12.96
N ALA A 127 -1.94 -7.10 13.87
CA ALA A 127 -0.60 -6.60 14.18
C ALA A 127 0.19 -7.46 15.18
N LYS A 128 -0.45 -8.44 15.82
CA LYS A 128 0.15 -9.24 16.92
C LYS A 128 1.41 -10.02 16.55
N ASP A 129 1.57 -10.36 15.27
CA ASP A 129 2.70 -11.17 14.78
C ASP A 129 3.87 -10.30 14.26
N TYR A 130 3.83 -8.99 14.55
CA TYR A 130 4.87 -8.04 14.17
C TYR A 130 5.62 -7.54 15.40
N ASP A 131 6.92 -7.34 15.26
CA ASP A 131 7.78 -6.82 16.33
C ASP A 131 8.03 -5.31 16.13
N PHE A 132 7.21 -4.48 16.77
CA PHE A 132 7.34 -3.01 16.78
C PHE A 132 6.78 -2.46 18.10
N THR A 133 7.03 -1.18 18.38
CA THR A 133 6.57 -0.55 19.63
C THR A 133 5.20 0.11 19.43
N ASP A 134 5.03 0.89 18.35
CA ASP A 134 3.79 1.60 18.03
C ASP A 134 3.68 1.88 16.53
N SER A 135 2.46 2.19 16.06
CA SER A 135 2.20 2.56 14.67
C SER A 135 0.89 3.31 14.54
N GLU A 136 0.92 4.43 13.84
CA GLU A 136 -0.28 5.19 13.45
C GLU A 136 -1.19 4.42 12.49
N ALA A 137 -0.67 3.36 11.87
CA ALA A 137 -1.41 2.52 10.95
C ALA A 137 -2.21 1.40 11.64
N VAL A 138 -2.09 1.25 12.97
CA VAL A 138 -2.82 0.24 13.76
C VAL A 138 -4.03 0.88 14.41
N ASN A 139 -5.20 0.27 14.23
CA ASN A 139 -6.45 0.70 14.85
C ASN A 139 -6.58 0.22 16.31
N GLU A 140 -7.65 0.66 17.00
CA GLU A 140 -7.91 0.30 18.40
C GLU A 140 -8.13 -1.21 18.62
N ASP A 141 -8.52 -1.95 17.59
CA ASP A 141 -8.72 -3.39 17.63
C ASP A 141 -7.44 -4.19 17.38
N GLY A 142 -6.31 -3.52 17.13
CA GLY A 142 -5.00 -4.13 16.92
C GLY A 142 -4.75 -4.61 15.47
N TYR A 143 -5.40 -4.00 14.50
CA TYR A 143 -5.21 -4.30 13.07
C TYR A 143 -4.54 -3.14 12.34
N PHE A 144 -3.56 -3.45 11.50
CA PHE A 144 -3.10 -2.53 10.48
C PHE A 144 -4.21 -2.24 9.46
N CYS A 145 -4.30 -1.02 8.99
CA CYS A 145 -5.24 -0.61 7.95
C CYS A 145 -4.94 -1.18 6.54
N GLY A 146 -4.01 -2.12 6.44
CA GLY A 146 -3.57 -2.81 5.24
C GLY A 146 -2.46 -3.80 5.57
N LEU A 147 -1.65 -4.19 4.57
CA LEU A 147 -0.51 -5.09 4.76
C LEU A 147 0.75 -4.29 5.09
N ALA A 148 1.29 -4.49 6.28
CA ALA A 148 2.61 -3.96 6.67
C ALA A 148 3.73 -4.94 6.29
N LEU A 149 4.85 -4.43 5.75
CA LEU A 149 6.03 -5.22 5.38
C LEU A 149 7.31 -4.54 5.85
N ASP A 150 8.33 -5.32 6.18
CA ASP A 150 9.68 -4.87 6.50
C ASP A 150 10.70 -5.65 5.66
N GLU A 151 11.06 -5.10 4.51
CA GLU A 151 11.99 -5.73 3.59
C GLU A 151 13.44 -5.71 4.10
N ASP A 152 13.77 -4.78 4.99
CA ASP A 152 15.13 -4.63 5.50
C ASP A 152 15.45 -5.66 6.60
N ASN A 153 14.47 -6.03 7.43
CA ASN A 153 14.66 -6.90 8.58
C ASN A 153 13.92 -8.23 8.48
N GLU A 154 12.82 -8.30 7.74
CA GLU A 154 11.93 -9.47 7.63
C GLU A 154 11.56 -9.82 6.17
N GLY A 155 12.45 -9.51 5.21
CA GLY A 155 12.21 -9.74 3.78
C GLY A 155 11.92 -11.21 3.43
N GLU A 156 12.40 -12.17 4.22
CA GLU A 156 12.08 -13.58 4.07
C GLU A 156 10.60 -13.93 4.35
N LEU A 157 9.88 -13.05 5.09
CA LEU A 157 8.46 -13.24 5.40
C LEU A 157 7.53 -12.61 4.35
N THR A 158 8.05 -11.78 3.48
CA THR A 158 7.25 -11.00 2.51
C THR A 158 6.40 -11.88 1.62
N SER A 159 6.97 -12.94 1.04
CA SER A 159 6.23 -13.85 0.16
C SER A 159 5.05 -14.49 0.89
N GLU A 160 5.26 -15.01 2.09
CA GLU A 160 4.21 -15.63 2.90
C GLU A 160 3.12 -14.61 3.30
N ARG A 161 3.52 -13.40 3.68
CA ARG A 161 2.59 -12.33 4.04
C ARG A 161 1.74 -11.90 2.85
N LEU A 162 2.33 -11.79 1.66
CA LEU A 162 1.61 -11.48 0.41
C LEU A 162 0.62 -12.59 0.04
N GLU A 163 1.00 -13.87 0.12
CA GLU A 163 0.11 -15.00 -0.16
C GLU A 163 -1.12 -15.02 0.77
N LYS A 164 -0.90 -14.81 2.07
CA LYS A 164 -1.98 -14.70 3.04
C LYS A 164 -2.89 -13.51 2.75
N TRP A 165 -2.29 -12.37 2.41
CA TRP A 165 -3.04 -11.15 2.14
C TRP A 165 -3.87 -11.23 0.85
N ILE A 166 -3.34 -11.85 -0.22
CA ILE A 166 -4.11 -12.17 -1.43
C ILE A 166 -5.35 -12.98 -1.05
N SER A 167 -5.19 -13.99 -0.18
CA SER A 167 -6.30 -14.83 0.27
C SER A 167 -7.35 -14.05 1.07
N ILE A 168 -6.93 -13.02 1.83
CA ILE A 168 -7.84 -12.10 2.54
C ILE A 168 -8.62 -11.23 1.55
N LEU A 169 -7.97 -10.76 0.49
CA LEU A 169 -8.57 -9.89 -0.51
C LEU A 169 -9.45 -10.64 -1.53
N GLU A 170 -9.19 -11.93 -1.78
CA GLU A 170 -9.82 -12.73 -2.85
C GLU A 170 -11.36 -12.61 -2.89
N PRO A 171 -12.10 -12.67 -1.74
CA PRO A 171 -13.56 -12.57 -1.75
C PRO A 171 -14.10 -11.25 -2.33
N ASP A 172 -13.31 -10.18 -2.23
CA ASP A 172 -13.68 -8.84 -2.65
C ASP A 172 -13.02 -8.43 -3.96
N PHE A 173 -11.77 -8.83 -4.18
CA PHE A 173 -11.00 -8.44 -5.35
C PHE A 173 -11.16 -9.42 -6.51
N GLU A 174 -11.50 -10.70 -6.28
CA GLU A 174 -11.74 -11.69 -7.33
C GLU A 174 -10.62 -11.67 -8.39
N PHE A 175 -9.40 -11.95 -7.93
CA PHE A 175 -8.20 -11.94 -8.77
C PHE A 175 -8.21 -13.02 -9.86
#